data_7ff4c39c9c3655509828ae0595181b8c
#
_entry.id   7ff4c39c9c3655509828ae0595181b8c
#
_cell.length_a   1.000
_cell.length_b   1.000
_cell.length_c   1.000
_cell.angle_alpha   90.00
_cell.angle_beta   90.00
_cell.angle_gamma   90.00
#
_symmetry.space_group_name_H-M   'P 1'
#
loop_
_entity.id
_entity.type
_entity.pdbx_description
1 polymer ?
#
loop_
_entity_poly.entity_id
_entity_poly.type
_entity_poly.pdbx_seq_one_letter_code
_entity_poly.pdbx_strand_id
1 'polypeptide(L)'
;KPEELYQARVKKLLDKIREDNPQAQIYVLGIYNPFYLNFPDLTVMQNVIDSWNTATAGVVSQEKNTYFIPINNLLYKGSGDKQAVEADSSTSAVANNLLYTEDHFHPNNIGYQIMADAVFASYKEVNQK
;
A
#
# COMPACT_ATOMS: atom_id res chain seq x y z
N LYS A 1 -17.95 11.73 -8.48
CA LYS A 1 -16.50 11.81 -8.75
C LYS A 1 -15.89 10.41 -8.80
N PRO A 2 -14.71 10.21 -9.44
CA PRO A 2 -14.06 8.88 -9.50
C PRO A 2 -13.82 8.26 -8.13
N GLU A 3 -13.42 9.07 -7.15
CA GLU A 3 -13.18 8.64 -5.77
C GLU A 3 -14.45 8.10 -5.10
N GLU A 4 -15.58 8.77 -5.27
CA GLU A 4 -16.86 8.34 -4.71
C GLU A 4 -17.31 7.00 -5.29
N LEU A 5 -17.10 6.81 -6.60
CA LEU A 5 -17.40 5.55 -7.26
C LEU A 5 -16.49 4.43 -6.75
N TYR A 6 -15.21 4.73 -6.56
CA TYR A 6 -14.24 3.80 -5.98
C TYR A 6 -14.64 3.41 -4.55
N GLN A 7 -14.94 4.40 -3.70
CA GLN A 7 -15.37 4.15 -2.32
C GLN A 7 -16.62 3.26 -2.25
N ALA A 8 -17.59 3.52 -3.13
CA ALA A 8 -18.80 2.70 -3.21
C ALA A 8 -18.49 1.24 -3.60
N ARG A 9 -17.52 1.02 -4.49
CA ARG A 9 -17.08 -0.32 -4.89
C ARG A 9 -16.34 -1.04 -3.76
N VAL A 10 -15.45 -0.34 -3.06
CA VAL A 10 -14.75 -0.89 -1.89
C VAL A 10 -15.76 -1.30 -0.82
N LYS A 11 -16.71 -0.41 -0.50
CA LYS A 11 -17.76 -0.73 0.47
C LYS A 11 -18.56 -1.98 0.07
N LYS A 12 -18.98 -2.04 -1.19
CA LYS A 12 -19.73 -3.21 -1.70
C LYS A 12 -18.93 -4.51 -1.56
N LEU A 13 -17.63 -4.47 -1.83
CA LEU A 13 -16.74 -5.62 -1.66
C LEU A 13 -16.65 -6.04 -0.20
N LEU A 14 -16.45 -5.09 0.72
CA LEU A 14 -16.38 -5.35 2.15
C LEU A 14 -17.71 -5.89 2.68
N ASP A 15 -18.83 -5.32 2.26
CA ASP A 15 -20.16 -5.79 2.62
C ASP A 15 -20.37 -7.25 2.17
N LYS A 16 -19.90 -7.62 0.98
CA LYS A 16 -19.98 -8.99 0.47
C LYS A 16 -19.15 -9.97 1.30
N ILE A 17 -17.92 -9.60 1.65
CA ILE A 17 -17.08 -10.41 2.54
C ILE A 17 -17.78 -10.61 3.90
N ARG A 18 -18.35 -9.53 4.43
CA ARG A 18 -19.02 -9.53 5.72
C ARG A 18 -20.30 -10.38 5.73
N GLU A 19 -21.04 -10.36 4.63
CA GLU A 19 -22.22 -11.22 4.44
C GLU A 19 -21.84 -12.69 4.49
N ASP A 20 -20.78 -13.08 3.79
CA ASP A 20 -20.32 -14.46 3.73
C ASP A 20 -19.59 -14.89 5.01
N ASN A 21 -18.99 -13.95 5.74
CA ASN A 21 -18.23 -14.21 6.96
C ASN A 21 -18.42 -13.09 7.99
N PRO A 22 -19.51 -13.12 8.78
CA PRO A 22 -19.89 -12.02 9.67
C PRO A 22 -18.87 -11.67 10.76
N GLN A 23 -18.00 -12.61 11.13
CA GLN A 23 -17.04 -12.44 12.23
C GLN A 23 -15.61 -12.24 11.77
N ALA A 24 -15.34 -12.23 10.46
CA ALA A 24 -14.00 -12.09 9.95
C ALA A 24 -13.37 -10.74 10.36
N GLN A 25 -12.11 -10.79 10.74
CA GLN A 25 -11.25 -9.60 10.75
C GLN A 25 -10.77 -9.35 9.33
N ILE A 26 -10.99 -8.16 8.81
CA ILE A 26 -10.61 -7.81 7.45
C ILE A 26 -9.49 -6.77 7.51
N TYR A 27 -8.36 -7.08 6.88
CA TYR A 27 -7.21 -6.20 6.79
C TYR A 27 -7.08 -5.72 5.35
N VAL A 28 -7.16 -4.41 5.16
CA VAL A 28 -7.12 -3.78 3.85
C VAL A 28 -5.80 -3.02 3.72
N LEU A 29 -4.91 -3.51 2.87
CA LEU A 29 -3.67 -2.81 2.58
C LEU A 29 -3.94 -1.62 1.66
N GLY A 30 -3.29 -0.51 1.96
CA GLY A 30 -3.22 0.61 1.03
C GLY A 30 -2.39 0.27 -0.20
N ILE A 31 -2.29 1.22 -1.09
CA ILE A 31 -1.41 1.16 -2.26
C ILE A 31 -0.15 2.01 -2.01
N TYR A 32 0.89 1.76 -2.77
CA TYR A 32 2.16 2.48 -2.68
C TYR A 32 2.53 3.09 -4.04
N ASN A 33 3.40 4.09 -4.01
CA ASN A 33 3.94 4.74 -5.21
C ASN A 33 5.22 4.02 -5.68
N PRO A 34 5.17 3.21 -6.73
CA PRO A 34 6.36 2.54 -7.25
C PRO A 34 7.26 3.47 -8.07
N PHE A 35 6.77 4.66 -8.43
CA PHE A 35 7.43 5.55 -9.38
C PHE A 35 8.34 6.60 -8.74
N TYR A 36 8.23 6.81 -7.44
CA TYR A 36 8.83 7.94 -6.74
C TYR A 36 10.35 8.09 -6.98
N LEU A 37 11.08 6.99 -6.91
CA LEU A 37 12.53 6.99 -7.12
C LEU A 37 12.89 6.80 -8.58
N ASN A 38 12.23 5.89 -9.28
CA ASN A 38 12.57 5.49 -10.62
C ASN A 38 12.10 6.49 -11.70
N PHE A 39 11.04 7.24 -11.39
CA PHE A 39 10.47 8.25 -12.29
C PHE A 39 10.28 9.58 -11.55
N PRO A 40 11.39 10.30 -11.24
CA PRO A 40 11.32 11.49 -10.38
C PRO A 40 10.49 12.64 -10.98
N ASP A 41 10.26 12.64 -12.29
CA ASP A 41 9.42 13.63 -12.96
C ASP A 41 7.91 13.39 -12.77
N LEU A 42 7.51 12.21 -12.31
CA LEU A 42 6.10 11.89 -12.01
C LEU A 42 5.69 12.37 -10.61
N THR A 43 5.87 13.67 -10.35
CA THR A 43 5.65 14.27 -9.04
C THR A 43 4.20 14.24 -8.57
N VAL A 44 3.24 14.18 -9.49
CA VAL A 44 1.80 14.13 -9.18
C VAL A 44 1.35 12.78 -8.62
N MET A 45 2.13 11.72 -8.84
CA MET A 45 1.73 10.37 -8.48
C MET A 45 1.57 10.18 -6.97
N GLN A 46 2.39 10.84 -6.17
CA GLN A 46 2.28 10.78 -4.71
C GLN A 46 0.92 11.28 -4.23
N ASN A 47 0.46 12.41 -4.77
CA ASN A 47 -0.86 12.96 -4.43
C ASN A 47 -2.00 12.01 -4.85
N VAL A 48 -1.86 11.35 -6.00
CA VAL A 48 -2.84 10.35 -6.46
C VAL A 48 -2.90 9.18 -5.48
N ILE A 49 -1.76 8.63 -5.09
CA ILE A 49 -1.66 7.52 -4.13
C ILE A 49 -2.26 7.94 -2.76
N ASP A 50 -1.91 9.12 -2.28
CA ASP A 50 -2.42 9.63 -1.00
C ASP A 50 -3.94 9.81 -1.04
N SER A 51 -4.49 10.33 -2.14
CA SER A 51 -5.95 10.48 -2.31
C SER A 51 -6.67 9.13 -2.29
N TRP A 52 -6.15 8.14 -3.02
CA TRP A 52 -6.74 6.80 -3.03
C TRP A 52 -6.63 6.09 -1.68
N ASN A 53 -5.50 6.22 -1.00
CA ASN A 53 -5.31 5.66 0.34
C ASN A 53 -6.24 6.32 1.37
N THR A 54 -6.39 7.64 1.30
CA THR A 54 -7.33 8.38 2.16
C THR A 54 -8.77 7.93 1.92
N ALA A 55 -9.16 7.78 0.66
CA ALA A 55 -10.49 7.31 0.29
C ALA A 55 -10.75 5.89 0.82
N THR A 56 -9.78 4.98 0.67
CA THR A 56 -9.87 3.60 1.19
C THR A 56 -9.96 3.58 2.70
N ALA A 57 -9.08 4.29 3.39
CA ALA A 57 -9.09 4.39 4.85
C ALA A 57 -10.42 4.95 5.38
N GLY A 58 -10.99 5.92 4.67
CA GLY A 58 -12.30 6.49 5.01
C GLY A 58 -13.42 5.45 4.99
N VAL A 59 -13.47 4.60 3.97
CA VAL A 59 -14.45 3.49 3.91
C VAL A 59 -14.20 2.50 5.04
N VAL A 60 -12.95 2.05 5.18
CA VAL A 60 -12.56 1.04 6.18
C VAL A 60 -12.92 1.49 7.61
N SER A 61 -12.74 2.76 7.91
CA SER A 61 -13.04 3.33 9.25
C SER A 61 -14.51 3.24 9.65
N GLN A 62 -15.42 3.06 8.70
CA GLN A 62 -16.86 2.92 8.93
C GLN A 62 -17.30 1.45 9.03
N GLU A 63 -16.39 0.50 8.77
CA GLU A 63 -16.72 -0.93 8.71
C GLU A 63 -16.27 -1.66 9.98
N LYS A 64 -17.13 -2.53 10.50
CA LYS A 64 -16.83 -3.31 11.70
C LYS A 64 -15.73 -4.35 11.45
N ASN A 65 -14.82 -4.52 12.41
CA ASN A 65 -13.72 -5.49 12.36
C ASN A 65 -12.89 -5.39 11.06
N THR A 66 -12.72 -4.17 10.58
CA THR A 66 -12.00 -3.88 9.34
C THR A 66 -10.90 -2.85 9.63
N TYR A 67 -9.69 -3.12 9.18
CA TYR A 67 -8.51 -2.37 9.55
C TYR A 67 -7.72 -1.98 8.30
N PHE A 68 -7.41 -0.69 8.18
CA PHE A 68 -6.58 -0.18 7.09
C PHE A 68 -5.11 -0.28 7.47
N ILE A 69 -4.28 -0.80 6.56
CA ILE A 69 -2.84 -0.93 6.75
C ILE A 69 -2.13 -0.03 5.74
N PRO A 70 -1.59 1.11 6.17
CA PRO A 70 -0.80 1.97 5.29
C PRO A 70 0.54 1.32 4.96
N ILE A 71 0.88 1.26 3.68
CA ILE A 71 2.15 0.68 3.21
C ILE A 71 2.96 1.64 2.33
N ASN A 72 2.38 2.75 1.88
CA ASN A 72 3.11 3.68 1.02
C ASN A 72 4.40 4.18 1.69
N ASN A 73 4.31 4.66 2.92
CA ASN A 73 5.46 5.17 3.67
C ASN A 73 6.56 4.13 3.91
N LEU A 74 6.23 2.85 3.82
CA LEU A 74 7.16 1.76 4.03
C LEU A 74 7.92 1.37 2.74
N LEU A 75 7.38 1.70 1.57
CA LEU A 75 7.87 1.17 0.30
C LEU A 75 8.36 2.24 -0.69
N TYR A 76 7.77 3.43 -0.71
CA TYR A 76 7.97 4.36 -1.83
C TYR A 76 9.39 4.92 -1.94
N LYS A 77 10.13 5.05 -0.85
CA LYS A 77 11.52 5.53 -0.81
C LYS A 77 12.56 4.41 -0.74
N GLY A 78 12.18 3.18 -0.94
CA GLY A 78 13.06 2.07 -0.67
C GLY A 78 13.37 1.94 0.83
N SER A 79 14.46 1.25 1.19
CA SER A 79 14.86 1.08 2.59
C SER A 79 15.46 2.35 3.22
N GLY A 80 15.74 3.38 2.43
CA GLY A 80 16.40 4.60 2.89
C GLY A 80 17.91 4.45 3.11
N ASP A 81 18.46 3.25 2.94
CA ASP A 81 19.89 2.98 3.01
C ASP A 81 20.54 3.25 1.63
N LYS A 82 21.69 3.92 1.61
CA LYS A 82 22.41 4.22 0.36
C LYS A 82 22.84 2.99 -0.42
N GLN A 83 23.00 1.85 0.22
CA GLN A 83 23.29 0.56 -0.43
C GLN A 83 22.05 -0.09 -1.04
N ALA A 84 20.92 0.44 -0.74
CA ALA A 84 19.63 -0.14 -1.04
C ALA A 84 18.97 0.49 -2.27
N VAL A 85 19.60 1.48 -2.86
CA VAL A 85 19.05 2.24 -3.98
C VAL A 85 20.11 2.30 -5.07
N GLU A 86 19.99 1.46 -6.08
CA GLU A 86 20.90 1.45 -7.21
C GLU A 86 20.44 2.45 -8.29
N ALA A 87 21.40 3.16 -8.87
CA ALA A 87 21.11 4.03 -10.00
C ALA A 87 20.75 3.18 -11.23
N ASP A 88 19.63 3.50 -11.86
CA ASP A 88 19.33 2.95 -13.17
C ASP A 88 20.31 3.58 -14.18
N SER A 89 21.16 2.75 -14.76
CA SER A 89 22.19 3.17 -15.71
C SER A 89 21.62 3.81 -16.99
N SER A 90 20.33 3.59 -17.28
CA SER A 90 19.69 4.09 -18.50
C SER A 90 19.10 5.49 -18.35
N THR A 91 18.72 5.89 -17.14
CA THR A 91 17.96 7.14 -16.91
C THR A 91 18.53 8.06 -15.84
N SER A 92 19.61 7.69 -15.18
CA SER A 92 20.12 8.35 -13.96
C SER A 92 19.12 8.36 -12.79
N ALA A 93 17.99 7.67 -12.93
CA ALA A 93 17.02 7.50 -11.88
C ALA A 93 17.51 6.47 -10.85
N VAL A 94 17.06 6.62 -9.63
CA VAL A 94 17.45 5.76 -8.53
C VAL A 94 16.43 4.64 -8.39
N ALA A 95 16.87 3.40 -8.53
CA ALA A 95 15.97 2.24 -8.40
C ALA A 95 15.57 2.01 -6.93
N ASN A 96 14.32 1.67 -6.71
CA ASN A 96 13.82 1.31 -5.39
C ASN A 96 14.19 -0.15 -5.08
N ASN A 97 15.02 -0.37 -4.09
CA ASN A 97 15.52 -1.70 -3.70
C ASN A 97 14.47 -2.62 -3.04
N LEU A 98 13.28 -2.13 -2.79
CA LEU A 98 12.16 -2.92 -2.27
C LEU A 98 11.25 -3.42 -3.38
N LEU A 99 11.53 -3.04 -4.64
CA LEU A 99 10.79 -3.45 -5.82
C LEU A 99 11.57 -4.49 -6.64
N TYR A 100 10.83 -5.25 -7.43
CA TYR A 100 11.40 -6.25 -8.30
C TYR A 100 12.18 -5.59 -9.45
N THR A 101 13.40 -6.05 -9.68
CA THR A 101 14.34 -5.38 -10.59
C THR A 101 13.93 -5.42 -12.05
N GLU A 102 13.10 -6.37 -12.48
CA GLU A 102 12.70 -6.49 -13.87
C GLU A 102 11.52 -5.59 -14.24
N ASP A 103 10.66 -5.24 -13.28
CA ASP A 103 9.49 -4.40 -13.56
C ASP A 103 9.47 -3.07 -12.80
N HIS A 104 10.28 -2.92 -11.77
CA HIS A 104 10.32 -1.74 -10.90
C HIS A 104 8.94 -1.30 -10.39
N PHE A 105 8.06 -2.25 -10.22
CA PHE A 105 6.67 -2.01 -9.85
C PHE A 105 6.21 -2.90 -8.70
N HIS A 106 6.28 -4.21 -8.86
CA HIS A 106 5.90 -5.14 -7.80
C HIS A 106 6.96 -5.17 -6.70
N PRO A 107 6.57 -5.41 -5.44
CA PRO A 107 7.54 -5.61 -4.37
C PRO A 107 8.43 -6.83 -4.64
N ASN A 108 9.69 -6.74 -4.26
CA ASN A 108 10.55 -7.91 -4.16
C ASN A 108 10.30 -8.66 -2.85
N ASN A 109 11.08 -9.69 -2.57
CA ASN A 109 10.95 -10.49 -1.34
C ASN A 109 11.04 -9.64 -0.07
N ILE A 110 11.92 -8.65 -0.03
CA ILE A 110 12.08 -7.74 1.11
C ILE A 110 10.85 -6.83 1.24
N GLY A 111 10.38 -6.28 0.11
CA GLY A 111 9.15 -5.47 0.08
C GLY A 111 7.93 -6.24 0.57
N TYR A 112 7.75 -7.48 0.12
CA TYR A 112 6.67 -8.35 0.61
C TYR A 112 6.82 -8.69 2.09
N GLN A 113 8.04 -8.88 2.60
CA GLN A 113 8.27 -9.10 4.03
C GLN A 113 7.84 -7.88 4.85
N ILE A 114 8.17 -6.68 4.40
CA ILE A 114 7.76 -5.44 5.05
C ILE A 114 6.23 -5.32 5.08
N MET A 115 5.55 -5.66 3.99
CA MET A 115 4.08 -5.69 3.94
C MET A 115 3.51 -6.71 4.92
N ALA A 116 4.06 -7.91 4.96
CA ALA A 116 3.64 -8.98 5.88
C ALA A 116 3.84 -8.56 7.34
N ASP A 117 4.95 -7.92 7.66
CA ASP A 117 5.24 -7.42 9.01
C ASP A 117 4.24 -6.35 9.43
N ALA A 118 3.84 -5.46 8.50
CA ALA A 118 2.81 -4.44 8.76
C ALA A 118 1.45 -5.07 9.05
N VAL A 119 1.05 -6.08 8.29
CA VAL A 119 -0.18 -6.84 8.52
C VAL A 119 -0.12 -7.54 9.88
N PHE A 120 0.97 -8.20 10.18
CA PHE A 120 1.15 -8.93 11.45
C PHE A 120 1.15 -7.98 12.65
N ALA A 121 1.76 -6.81 12.53
CA ALA A 121 1.73 -5.80 13.59
C ALA A 121 0.29 -5.34 13.87
N SER A 122 -0.50 -5.09 12.83
CA SER A 122 -1.92 -4.74 12.98
C SER A 122 -2.73 -5.89 13.59
N TYR A 123 -2.49 -7.12 13.14
CA TYR A 123 -3.14 -8.31 13.70
C TYR A 123 -2.85 -8.47 15.21
N LYS A 124 -1.60 -8.30 15.61
CA LYS A 124 -1.24 -8.37 17.03
C LYS A 124 -1.93 -7.28 17.86
N GLU A 125 -1.94 -6.04 17.36
CA GLU A 125 -2.59 -4.92 18.04
C GLU A 125 -4.08 -5.18 18.26
N VAL A 126 -4.78 -5.66 17.23
CA VAL A 126 -6.21 -5.98 17.27
C VAL A 126 -6.51 -7.12 18.25
N ASN A 127 -5.63 -8.10 18.36
CA ASN A 127 -5.86 -9.33 19.12
C ASN A 127 -5.13 -9.40 20.48
N GLN A 128 -4.53 -8.31 20.92
CA GLN A 128 -3.83 -8.19 22.21
C GLN A 128 -4.79 -7.93 23.40
N LYS A 129 -5.94 -8.51 23.40
CA LYS A 129 -6.90 -8.33 24.50
C LYS A 129 -6.92 -9.55 25.42
#